data_1f79ed4716a2eb554f6de8284c0cdb5c
#
_entry.id   1f79ed4716a2eb554f6de8284c0cdb5c
#
_cell.length_a   1.000
_cell.length_b   1.000
_cell.length_c   1.000
_cell.angle_alpha   90.00
_cell.angle_beta   90.00
_cell.angle_gamma   90.00
#
_symmetry.space_group_name_H-M   'P 1'
#
loop_
_entity.id
_entity.type
_entity.pdbx_description
1 polymer ?
#
loop_
_entity_poly.entity_id
_entity_poly.type
_entity_poly.pdbx_seq_one_letter_code
_entity_poly.pdbx_strand_id
1 'polypeptide(L)'
;MSATKGSVLVRVEDLKKHFPVRIGAYAEHKATVQAVNGISFNIHQGETLGLVGESGCGKSTAGLTILQLYRPTSGKVYYQDTDLTRLEEKQLRVLRTKMQIIFQDPYSSLNPRMTVGSAISEPIQVHNVVPRIKQDARVAELLSIVGLEPSYANRYPHEFSGGQRQRICIARALACEPQFIVCDEPISALDVSIQAQIINLLQDLQDEFGLTYLF
;
A
#
# COMPACT_ATOMS: atom_id res chain seq x y z
N MET A 1 19.14 -8.25 -23.04
CA MET A 1 20.03 -7.82 -21.93
C MET A 1 19.38 -8.33 -20.66
N SER A 2 19.99 -9.30 -19.98
CA SER A 2 19.48 -9.80 -18.69
C SER A 2 19.77 -8.73 -17.64
N ALA A 3 18.73 -8.01 -17.22
CA ALA A 3 18.85 -7.11 -16.07
C ALA A 3 19.26 -7.98 -14.87
N THR A 4 20.36 -7.63 -14.24
CA THR A 4 20.79 -8.23 -12.97
C THR A 4 19.64 -8.01 -11.98
N LYS A 5 18.90 -9.06 -11.63
CA LYS A 5 17.85 -8.98 -10.61
C LYS A 5 18.48 -8.42 -9.33
N GLY A 6 17.94 -7.34 -8.80
CA GLY A 6 18.32 -6.77 -7.52
C GLY A 6 18.23 -7.81 -6.39
N SER A 7 18.68 -7.47 -5.19
CA SER A 7 18.49 -8.31 -4.01
C SER A 7 17.00 -8.55 -3.74
N VAL A 8 16.65 -9.69 -3.13
CA VAL A 8 15.28 -9.98 -2.70
C VAL A 8 14.88 -9.00 -1.60
N LEU A 9 13.85 -8.18 -1.86
CA LEU A 9 13.32 -7.22 -0.90
C LEU A 9 12.22 -7.82 -0.03
N VAL A 10 11.27 -8.54 -0.66
CA VAL A 10 10.19 -9.24 0.05
C VAL A 10 10.20 -10.71 -0.35
N ARG A 11 10.13 -11.60 0.63
CA ARG A 11 10.03 -13.04 0.44
C ARG A 11 8.85 -13.60 1.20
N VAL A 12 7.99 -14.30 0.49
CA VAL A 12 6.77 -14.94 1.01
C VAL A 12 6.92 -16.44 0.92
N GLU A 13 6.68 -17.16 2.03
CA GLU A 13 6.84 -18.61 2.14
C GLU A 13 5.57 -19.26 2.69
N ASP A 14 4.91 -20.11 1.90
CA ASP A 14 3.70 -20.88 2.22
C ASP A 14 2.66 -20.05 2.99
N LEU A 15 2.43 -18.80 2.55
CA LEU A 15 1.56 -17.85 3.23
C LEU A 15 0.11 -18.30 3.16
N LYS A 16 -0.53 -18.43 4.33
CA LYS A 16 -1.95 -18.76 4.45
C LYS A 16 -2.66 -17.74 5.32
N LYS A 17 -3.84 -17.33 4.86
CA LYS A 17 -4.77 -16.52 5.65
C LYS A 17 -6.17 -17.09 5.56
N HIS A 18 -6.65 -17.59 6.67
CA HIS A 18 -7.95 -18.20 6.80
C HIS A 18 -8.79 -17.38 7.80
N PHE A 19 -10.05 -17.15 7.46
CA PHE A 19 -10.98 -16.44 8.33
C PHE A 19 -12.04 -17.41 8.84
N PRO A 20 -12.20 -17.57 10.16
CA PRO A 20 -13.30 -18.34 10.72
C PRO A 20 -14.62 -17.60 10.48
N VAL A 21 -15.60 -18.30 9.92
CA VAL A 21 -16.96 -17.81 9.72
C VAL A 21 -17.94 -18.69 10.47
N ARG A 22 -18.99 -18.10 11.02
CA ARG A 22 -20.08 -18.82 11.67
C ARG A 22 -21.22 -18.94 10.69
N ILE A 23 -21.71 -20.16 10.46
CA ILE A 23 -22.82 -20.44 9.56
C ILE A 23 -24.02 -20.89 10.39
N GLY A 24 -25.19 -20.25 10.14
CA GLY A 24 -26.45 -20.58 10.79
C GLY A 24 -26.84 -19.62 11.92
N ALA A 25 -28.15 -19.51 12.17
CA ALA A 25 -28.75 -18.59 13.14
C ALA A 25 -28.31 -18.88 14.59
N TYR A 26 -27.92 -20.11 14.89
CA TYR A 26 -27.46 -20.55 16.23
C TYR A 26 -25.96 -20.85 16.30
N ALA A 27 -25.17 -20.45 15.29
CA ALA A 27 -23.70 -20.57 15.26
C ALA A 27 -23.16 -22.01 15.51
N GLU A 28 -23.92 -23.04 15.12
CA GLU A 28 -23.56 -24.46 15.37
C GLU A 28 -22.45 -24.97 14.45
N HIS A 29 -22.28 -24.37 13.28
CA HIS A 29 -21.22 -24.78 12.35
C HIS A 29 -20.17 -23.70 12.19
N LYS A 30 -18.89 -24.09 12.48
CA LYS A 30 -17.72 -23.27 12.17
C LYS A 30 -17.22 -23.66 10.77
N ALA A 31 -17.29 -22.75 9.83
CA ALA A 31 -16.61 -22.89 8.55
C ALA A 31 -15.39 -21.97 8.50
N THR A 32 -14.51 -22.22 7.56
CA THR A 32 -13.30 -21.43 7.38
C THR A 32 -13.19 -20.99 5.93
N VAL A 33 -13.12 -19.69 5.69
CA VAL A 33 -12.81 -19.13 4.37
C VAL A 33 -11.30 -19.08 4.21
N GLN A 34 -10.78 -19.85 3.26
CA GLN A 34 -9.35 -19.88 2.92
C GLN A 34 -9.06 -18.77 1.89
N ALA A 35 -8.93 -17.54 2.35
CA ALA A 35 -8.72 -16.39 1.47
C ALA A 35 -7.34 -16.40 0.79
N VAL A 36 -6.32 -16.89 1.47
CA VAL A 36 -4.98 -17.17 0.92
C VAL A 36 -4.59 -18.58 1.37
N ASN A 37 -4.16 -19.43 0.43
CA ASN A 37 -3.90 -20.85 0.73
C ASN A 37 -2.57 -21.32 0.14
N GLY A 38 -1.47 -20.92 0.78
CA GLY A 38 -0.14 -21.47 0.49
C GLY A 38 0.55 -20.82 -0.72
N ILE A 39 0.67 -19.49 -0.74
CA ILE A 39 1.42 -18.78 -1.78
C ILE A 39 2.88 -18.58 -1.36
N SER A 40 3.80 -18.69 -2.33
CA SER A 40 5.23 -18.48 -2.13
C SER A 40 5.81 -17.76 -3.34
N PHE A 41 6.54 -16.67 -3.12
CA PHE A 41 7.22 -15.91 -4.16
C PHE A 41 8.25 -14.94 -3.55
N ASN A 42 9.12 -14.41 -4.41
CA ASN A 42 10.07 -13.37 -4.08
C ASN A 42 9.77 -12.12 -4.90
N ILE A 43 9.98 -10.95 -4.30
CA ILE A 43 9.95 -9.65 -4.99
C ILE A 43 11.35 -9.03 -4.83
N HIS A 44 11.97 -8.68 -5.96
CA HIS A 44 13.29 -8.06 -5.95
C HIS A 44 13.18 -6.54 -5.84
N GLN A 45 14.21 -5.92 -5.33
CA GLN A 45 14.26 -4.45 -5.24
C GLN A 45 14.12 -3.83 -6.64
N GLY A 46 13.25 -2.82 -6.75
CA GLY A 46 12.92 -2.15 -8.01
C GLY A 46 12.02 -2.96 -8.95
N GLU A 47 11.53 -4.13 -8.54
CA GLU A 47 10.63 -4.98 -9.33
C GLU A 47 9.16 -4.56 -9.16
N THR A 48 8.38 -4.69 -10.22
CA THR A 48 6.91 -4.72 -10.15
C THR A 48 6.43 -6.13 -10.34
N LEU A 49 5.86 -6.73 -9.29
CA LEU A 49 5.26 -8.06 -9.33
C LEU A 49 3.73 -7.94 -9.39
N GLY A 50 3.11 -8.57 -10.40
CA GLY A 50 1.64 -8.61 -10.54
C GLY A 50 1.03 -9.85 -9.89
N LEU A 51 0.05 -9.65 -9.00
CA LEU A 51 -0.86 -10.68 -8.50
C LEU A 51 -2.12 -10.68 -9.36
N VAL A 52 -2.31 -11.73 -10.15
CA VAL A 52 -3.44 -11.86 -11.07
C VAL A 52 -4.43 -12.90 -10.56
N GLY A 53 -5.71 -12.64 -10.70
CA GLY A 53 -6.79 -13.54 -10.33
C GLY A 53 -8.16 -12.86 -10.39
N GLU A 54 -9.22 -13.65 -10.35
CA GLU A 54 -10.60 -13.15 -10.37
C GLU A 54 -10.91 -12.24 -9.16
N SER A 55 -11.99 -11.45 -9.26
CA SER A 55 -12.45 -10.66 -8.11
C SER A 55 -12.83 -11.59 -6.95
N GLY A 56 -12.38 -11.25 -5.74
CA GLY A 56 -12.63 -12.05 -4.54
C GLY A 56 -11.70 -13.25 -4.33
N CYS A 57 -10.71 -13.51 -5.22
CA CYS A 57 -9.78 -14.65 -5.06
C CYS A 57 -8.72 -14.45 -3.95
N GLY A 58 -8.72 -13.33 -3.25
CA GLY A 58 -7.84 -13.11 -2.10
C GLY A 58 -6.64 -12.19 -2.35
N LYS A 59 -6.54 -11.47 -3.50
CA LYS A 59 -5.44 -10.54 -3.80
C LYS A 59 -5.23 -9.48 -2.71
N SER A 60 -6.27 -8.74 -2.38
CA SER A 60 -6.23 -7.73 -1.30
C SER A 60 -5.86 -8.35 0.05
N THR A 61 -6.39 -9.54 0.35
CA THR A 61 -6.04 -10.27 1.58
C THR A 61 -4.57 -10.66 1.60
N ALA A 62 -4.00 -11.08 0.46
CA ALA A 62 -2.58 -11.39 0.37
C ALA A 62 -1.72 -10.15 0.63
N GLY A 63 -2.02 -9.03 -0.03
CA GLY A 63 -1.32 -7.76 0.18
C GLY A 63 -1.37 -7.29 1.64
N LEU A 64 -2.56 -7.28 2.26
CA LEU A 64 -2.74 -6.90 3.67
C LEU A 64 -2.02 -7.86 4.63
N THR A 65 -1.94 -9.16 4.29
CA THR A 65 -1.23 -10.15 5.10
C THR A 65 0.29 -9.99 4.96
N ILE A 66 0.80 -9.67 3.77
CA ILE A 66 2.21 -9.37 3.55
C ILE A 66 2.65 -8.15 4.38
N LEU A 67 1.83 -7.10 4.42
CA LEU A 67 2.08 -5.91 5.24
C LEU A 67 1.84 -6.12 6.75
N GLN A 68 1.45 -7.33 7.16
CA GLN A 68 1.11 -7.66 8.55
C GLN A 68 -0.04 -6.79 9.13
N LEU A 69 -0.91 -6.26 8.27
CA LEU A 69 -2.18 -5.67 8.69
C LEU A 69 -3.17 -6.76 9.08
N TYR A 70 -3.10 -7.91 8.39
CA TYR A 70 -3.67 -9.17 8.85
C TYR A 70 -2.54 -10.13 9.25
N ARG A 71 -2.58 -10.64 10.46
CA ARG A 71 -1.63 -11.70 10.85
C ARG A 71 -1.94 -12.97 10.05
N PRO A 72 -0.93 -13.64 9.48
CA PRO A 72 -1.14 -14.90 8.76
C PRO A 72 -1.66 -15.99 9.68
N THR A 73 -2.38 -16.97 9.12
CA THR A 73 -2.76 -18.19 9.82
C THR A 73 -1.55 -19.14 9.92
N SER A 74 -0.74 -19.20 8.85
CA SER A 74 0.55 -19.89 8.79
C SER A 74 1.38 -19.34 7.65
N GLY A 75 2.63 -19.82 7.53
CA GLY A 75 3.61 -19.32 6.57
C GLY A 75 4.40 -18.14 7.14
N LYS A 76 5.28 -17.58 6.33
CA LYS A 76 6.19 -16.51 6.71
C LYS A 76 6.27 -15.42 5.66
N VAL A 77 6.56 -14.22 6.12
CA VAL A 77 6.85 -13.06 5.27
C VAL A 77 8.13 -12.43 5.79
N TYR A 78 9.08 -12.25 4.88
CA TYR A 78 10.33 -11.57 5.19
C TYR A 78 10.39 -10.24 4.42
N TYR A 79 10.83 -9.22 5.10
CA TYR A 79 11.28 -7.97 4.51
C TYR A 79 12.78 -7.90 4.65
N GLN A 80 13.50 -7.97 3.55
CA GLN A 80 14.94 -8.28 3.54
C GLN A 80 15.17 -9.59 4.32
N ASP A 81 16.00 -9.56 5.37
CA ASP A 81 16.30 -10.73 6.20
C ASP A 81 15.41 -10.83 7.46
N THR A 82 14.46 -9.90 7.65
CA THR A 82 13.65 -9.82 8.86
C THR A 82 12.33 -10.57 8.70
N ASP A 83 12.07 -11.58 9.52
CA ASP A 83 10.79 -12.31 9.58
C ASP A 83 9.71 -11.42 10.24
N LEU A 84 8.82 -10.84 9.42
CA LEU A 84 7.76 -9.94 9.89
C LEU A 84 6.71 -10.64 10.76
N THR A 85 6.54 -11.96 10.57
CA THR A 85 5.49 -12.71 11.27
C THR A 85 5.78 -12.87 12.77
N ARG A 86 7.04 -12.72 13.15
CA ARG A 86 7.52 -12.84 14.55
C ARG A 86 7.62 -11.51 15.27
N LEU A 87 7.48 -10.40 14.56
CA LEU A 87 7.66 -9.08 15.13
C LEU A 87 6.45 -8.66 15.97
N GLU A 88 6.73 -7.95 17.05
CA GLU A 88 5.73 -7.25 17.84
C GLU A 88 5.25 -5.97 17.11
N GLU A 89 4.09 -5.46 17.50
CA GLU A 89 3.47 -4.29 16.87
C GLU A 89 4.38 -3.05 16.88
N LYS A 90 5.17 -2.84 17.95
CA LYS A 90 6.14 -1.73 18.03
C LYS A 90 7.22 -1.82 16.95
N GLN A 91 7.74 -3.02 16.70
CA GLN A 91 8.77 -3.27 15.69
C GLN A 91 8.17 -3.15 14.28
N LEU A 92 6.97 -3.71 14.05
CA LEU A 92 6.24 -3.58 12.79
C LEU A 92 5.94 -2.12 12.44
N ARG A 93 5.59 -1.30 13.43
CA ARG A 93 5.31 0.12 13.22
C ARG A 93 6.50 0.85 12.59
N VAL A 94 7.72 0.52 12.98
CA VAL A 94 8.94 1.09 12.38
C VAL A 94 9.09 0.60 10.95
N LEU A 95 8.91 -0.70 10.67
CA LEU A 95 9.07 -1.25 9.31
C LEU A 95 7.93 -0.81 8.38
N ARG A 96 6.74 -0.51 8.88
CA ARG A 96 5.63 0.02 8.07
C ARG A 96 5.94 1.36 7.41
N THR A 97 6.91 2.14 7.89
CA THR A 97 7.39 3.32 7.14
C THR A 97 7.97 2.91 5.78
N LYS A 98 8.61 1.74 5.71
CA LYS A 98 9.24 1.22 4.50
C LYS A 98 8.30 0.41 3.61
N MET A 99 7.13 0.05 4.13
CA MET A 99 6.13 -0.77 3.44
C MET A 99 4.77 -0.09 3.51
N GLN A 100 4.28 0.42 2.40
CA GLN A 100 3.04 1.18 2.34
C GLN A 100 1.99 0.50 1.46
N ILE A 101 0.76 1.01 1.49
CA ILE A 101 -0.34 0.51 0.67
C ILE A 101 -1.07 1.66 0.00
N ILE A 102 -1.44 1.43 -1.27
CA ILE A 102 -2.40 2.24 -2.01
C ILE A 102 -3.65 1.38 -2.17
N PHE A 103 -4.76 1.83 -1.59
CA PHE A 103 -6.04 1.10 -1.60
C PHE A 103 -6.81 1.31 -2.90
N GLN A 104 -7.69 0.38 -3.19
CA GLN A 104 -8.56 0.33 -4.36
C GLN A 104 -9.48 1.57 -4.48
N ASP A 105 -10.11 1.97 -3.39
CA ASP A 105 -11.05 3.09 -3.38
C ASP A 105 -10.43 4.33 -2.72
N PRO A 106 -10.09 5.37 -3.51
CA PRO A 106 -9.55 6.60 -2.96
C PRO A 106 -10.56 7.40 -2.12
N TYR A 107 -11.88 7.16 -2.29
CA TYR A 107 -12.90 7.83 -1.51
C TYR A 107 -12.90 7.36 -0.06
N SER A 108 -12.91 6.05 0.16
CA SER A 108 -12.89 5.48 1.50
C SER A 108 -11.54 5.60 2.19
N SER A 109 -10.47 5.80 1.40
CA SER A 109 -9.10 5.90 1.90
C SER A 109 -8.75 7.27 2.49
N LEU A 110 -9.50 8.32 2.18
CA LEU A 110 -9.29 9.67 2.67
C LEU A 110 -10.40 10.07 3.65
N ASN A 111 -10.02 10.56 4.83
CA ASN A 111 -11.00 11.09 5.78
C ASN A 111 -11.61 12.39 5.20
N PRO A 112 -12.93 12.43 4.92
CA PRO A 112 -13.57 13.60 4.29
C PRO A 112 -13.57 14.86 5.18
N ARG A 113 -13.25 14.72 6.47
CA ARG A 113 -13.19 15.83 7.43
C ARG A 113 -11.80 16.43 7.57
N MET A 114 -10.79 15.84 6.93
CA MET A 114 -9.41 16.32 6.94
C MET A 114 -9.10 17.03 5.62
N THR A 115 -8.29 18.08 5.68
CA THR A 115 -7.71 18.64 4.45
C THR A 115 -6.71 17.67 3.83
N VAL A 116 -6.46 17.82 2.54
CA VAL A 116 -5.45 17.02 1.82
C VAL A 116 -4.08 17.12 2.46
N GLY A 117 -3.65 18.34 2.83
CA GLY A 117 -2.40 18.56 3.53
C GLY A 117 -2.32 17.82 4.85
N SER A 118 -3.41 17.83 5.64
CA SER A 118 -3.49 17.08 6.90
C SER A 118 -3.39 15.57 6.67
N ALA A 119 -4.07 15.05 5.64
CA ALA A 119 -4.05 13.62 5.33
C ALA A 119 -2.66 13.13 4.86
N ILE A 120 -1.90 13.97 4.15
CA ILE A 120 -0.52 13.66 3.72
C ILE A 120 0.46 13.85 4.89
N SER A 121 0.26 14.86 5.75
CA SER A 121 1.14 15.12 6.88
C SER A 121 0.98 14.13 8.03
N GLU A 122 -0.17 13.47 8.17
CA GLU A 122 -0.44 12.53 9.26
C GLU A 122 0.64 11.45 9.40
N PRO A 123 0.98 10.65 8.35
CA PRO A 123 2.05 9.67 8.45
C PRO A 123 3.43 10.30 8.73
N ILE A 124 3.70 11.50 8.21
CA ILE A 124 4.94 12.24 8.50
C ILE A 124 5.06 12.53 10.00
N GLN A 125 3.95 12.96 10.62
CA GLN A 125 3.89 13.28 12.05
C GLN A 125 3.99 12.03 12.93
N VAL A 126 3.21 11.00 12.59
CA VAL A 126 3.14 9.73 13.35
C VAL A 126 4.49 9.04 13.41
N HIS A 127 5.27 9.12 12.33
CA HIS A 127 6.55 8.46 12.20
C HIS A 127 7.76 9.39 12.36
N ASN A 128 7.54 10.71 12.59
CA ASN A 128 8.58 11.71 12.71
C ASN A 128 9.55 11.71 11.52
N VAL A 129 9.04 11.58 10.29
CA VAL A 129 9.84 11.47 9.06
C VAL A 129 10.69 12.72 8.85
N VAL A 130 10.11 13.90 9.08
CA VAL A 130 10.82 15.18 9.06
C VAL A 130 10.45 16.04 10.28
N PRO A 131 11.33 16.97 10.70
CA PRO A 131 11.03 17.92 11.77
C PRO A 131 9.75 18.74 11.46
N ARG A 132 8.99 19.08 12.51
CA ARG A 132 7.69 19.77 12.38
C ARG A 132 7.74 21.02 11.49
N ILE A 133 8.82 21.80 11.59
CA ILE A 133 9.01 23.02 10.79
C ILE A 133 9.13 22.76 9.28
N LYS A 134 9.45 21.53 8.86
CA LYS A 134 9.61 21.13 7.45
C LYS A 134 8.39 20.39 6.90
N GLN A 135 7.37 20.10 7.72
CA GLN A 135 6.25 19.26 7.31
C GLN A 135 5.42 19.87 6.18
N ASP A 136 5.10 21.16 6.28
CA ASP A 136 4.32 21.86 5.24
C ASP A 136 5.08 21.90 3.91
N ALA A 137 6.40 22.14 3.94
CA ALA A 137 7.24 22.11 2.76
C ALA A 137 7.29 20.68 2.15
N ARG A 138 7.35 19.64 2.99
CA ARG A 138 7.32 18.25 2.52
C ARG A 138 5.97 17.88 1.90
N VAL A 139 4.86 18.34 2.47
CA VAL A 139 3.53 18.16 1.88
C VAL A 139 3.43 18.85 0.52
N ALA A 140 3.92 20.08 0.40
CA ALA A 140 3.94 20.81 -0.87
C ALA A 140 4.77 20.08 -1.95
N GLU A 141 5.93 19.57 -1.57
CA GLU A 141 6.79 18.75 -2.43
C GLU A 141 6.08 17.47 -2.90
N LEU A 142 5.46 16.71 -1.98
CA LEU A 142 4.73 15.49 -2.29
C LEU A 142 3.55 15.72 -3.25
N LEU A 143 2.82 16.82 -3.08
CA LEU A 143 1.77 17.22 -4.02
C LEU A 143 2.36 17.50 -5.41
N SER A 144 3.47 18.21 -5.50
CA SER A 144 4.15 18.49 -6.77
C SER A 144 4.63 17.21 -7.47
N ILE A 145 5.21 16.27 -6.71
CA ILE A 145 5.68 14.95 -7.20
C ILE A 145 4.55 14.19 -7.90
N VAL A 146 3.33 14.23 -7.35
CA VAL A 146 2.18 13.55 -7.97
C VAL A 146 1.43 14.41 -9.00
N GLY A 147 1.99 15.56 -9.39
CA GLY A 147 1.42 16.46 -10.39
C GLY A 147 0.19 17.23 -9.92
N LEU A 148 0.15 17.57 -8.62
CA LEU A 148 -0.87 18.44 -8.03
C LEU A 148 -0.24 19.75 -7.54
N GLU A 149 -1.03 20.82 -7.56
CA GLU A 149 -0.57 22.11 -7.06
C GLU A 149 -0.42 22.10 -5.52
N PRO A 150 0.67 22.65 -4.96
CA PRO A 150 0.85 22.75 -3.52
C PRO A 150 -0.28 23.47 -2.79
N SER A 151 -0.93 24.46 -3.43
CA SER A 151 -2.09 25.19 -2.91
C SER A 151 -3.28 24.30 -2.56
N TYR A 152 -3.34 23.09 -3.13
CA TYR A 152 -4.40 22.11 -2.87
C TYR A 152 -4.33 21.49 -1.46
N ALA A 153 -3.24 21.69 -0.74
CA ALA A 153 -3.10 21.22 0.64
C ALA A 153 -4.25 21.67 1.58
N ASN A 154 -4.82 22.83 1.33
CA ASN A 154 -5.89 23.41 2.16
C ASN A 154 -7.31 22.95 1.75
N ARG A 155 -7.45 22.20 0.65
CA ARG A 155 -8.74 21.72 0.16
C ARG A 155 -9.11 20.39 0.82
N TYR A 156 -10.40 20.05 0.73
CA TYR A 156 -10.95 18.80 1.22
C TYR A 156 -11.07 17.76 0.10
N PRO A 157 -11.02 16.44 0.43
CA PRO A 157 -11.08 15.38 -0.58
C PRO A 157 -12.29 15.45 -1.53
N HIS A 158 -13.44 15.93 -1.07
CA HIS A 158 -14.65 16.03 -1.89
C HIS A 158 -14.56 17.09 -3.01
N GLU A 159 -13.58 17.99 -2.96
CA GLU A 159 -13.34 19.02 -3.99
C GLU A 159 -12.51 18.50 -5.18
N PHE A 160 -12.11 17.21 -5.16
CA PHE A 160 -11.22 16.63 -6.16
C PHE A 160 -11.91 15.56 -7.01
N SER A 161 -11.47 15.39 -8.26
CA SER A 161 -11.86 14.27 -9.11
C SER A 161 -11.31 12.94 -8.56
N GLY A 162 -11.82 11.81 -9.06
CA GLY A 162 -11.34 10.48 -8.69
C GLY A 162 -9.83 10.30 -8.92
N GLY A 163 -9.33 10.72 -10.08
CA GLY A 163 -7.91 10.65 -10.42
C GLY A 163 -7.04 11.55 -9.54
N GLN A 164 -7.53 12.75 -9.19
CA GLN A 164 -6.81 13.63 -8.26
C GLN A 164 -6.77 13.04 -6.85
N ARG A 165 -7.87 12.43 -6.37
CA ARG A 165 -7.87 11.72 -5.08
C ARG A 165 -6.89 10.55 -5.07
N GLN A 166 -6.80 9.81 -6.18
CA GLN A 166 -5.81 8.73 -6.30
C GLN A 166 -4.39 9.26 -6.20
N ARG A 167 -4.08 10.38 -6.85
CA ARG A 167 -2.78 11.06 -6.72
C ARG A 167 -2.49 11.49 -5.28
N ILE A 168 -3.50 11.95 -4.53
CA ILE A 168 -3.38 12.29 -3.11
C ILE A 168 -3.07 11.04 -2.27
N CYS A 169 -3.73 9.91 -2.55
CA CYS A 169 -3.44 8.63 -1.88
C CYS A 169 -2.00 8.14 -2.16
N ILE A 170 -1.52 8.33 -3.40
CA ILE A 170 -0.13 8.05 -3.77
C ILE A 170 0.83 8.98 -2.99
N ALA A 171 0.57 10.28 -2.96
CA ALA A 171 1.38 11.24 -2.19
C ALA A 171 1.45 10.88 -0.70
N ARG A 172 0.32 10.44 -0.11
CA ARG A 172 0.26 9.96 1.27
C ARG A 172 1.10 8.71 1.50
N ALA A 173 1.08 7.75 0.56
CA ALA A 173 1.91 6.56 0.64
C ALA A 173 3.41 6.90 0.55
N LEU A 174 3.79 7.87 -0.29
CA LEU A 174 5.17 8.35 -0.42
C LEU A 174 5.67 9.13 0.80
N ALA A 175 4.78 9.61 1.65
CA ALA A 175 5.11 10.48 2.79
C ALA A 175 6.10 9.87 3.79
N CYS A 176 6.12 8.52 3.90
CA CYS A 176 7.04 7.76 4.75
C CYS A 176 8.33 7.33 4.05
N GLU A 177 8.57 7.74 2.80
CA GLU A 177 9.72 7.30 1.99
C GLU A 177 9.85 5.76 1.93
N PRO A 178 8.80 5.08 1.43
CA PRO A 178 8.76 3.64 1.39
C PRO A 178 9.76 3.07 0.37
N GLN A 179 10.09 1.80 0.52
CA GLN A 179 10.82 1.01 -0.47
C GLN A 179 9.91 0.01 -1.17
N PHE A 180 8.79 -0.34 -0.52
CA PHE A 180 7.82 -1.31 -1.01
C PHE A 180 6.40 -0.77 -0.88
N ILE A 181 5.61 -0.85 -1.94
CA ILE A 181 4.21 -0.43 -1.97
C ILE A 181 3.35 -1.56 -2.52
N VAL A 182 2.34 -1.94 -1.76
CA VAL A 182 1.25 -2.79 -2.24
C VAL A 182 0.21 -1.90 -2.90
N CYS A 183 -0.10 -2.16 -4.17
CA CYS A 183 -1.12 -1.46 -4.94
C CYS A 183 -2.34 -2.38 -5.07
N ASP A 184 -3.33 -2.19 -4.21
CA ASP A 184 -4.57 -2.98 -4.22
C ASP A 184 -5.54 -2.40 -5.24
N GLU A 185 -5.48 -2.89 -6.49
CA GLU A 185 -6.30 -2.46 -7.64
C GLU A 185 -6.39 -0.91 -7.79
N PRO A 186 -5.28 -0.17 -7.81
CA PRO A 186 -5.23 1.28 -7.62
C PRO A 186 -5.89 2.10 -8.75
N ILE A 187 -6.37 1.43 -9.79
CA ILE A 187 -6.96 2.05 -10.99
C ILE A 187 -8.37 1.56 -11.31
N SER A 188 -8.87 0.52 -10.63
CA SER A 188 -10.13 -0.16 -10.99
C SER A 188 -11.37 0.74 -10.95
N ALA A 189 -11.37 1.76 -10.11
CA ALA A 189 -12.46 2.72 -9.95
C ALA A 189 -12.35 3.99 -10.83
N LEU A 190 -11.38 4.03 -11.78
CA LEU A 190 -11.06 5.21 -12.57
C LEU A 190 -11.38 4.99 -14.06
N ASP A 191 -11.64 6.09 -14.77
CA ASP A 191 -11.81 6.08 -16.22
C ASP A 191 -10.51 5.66 -16.93
N VAL A 192 -10.62 5.02 -18.11
CA VAL A 192 -9.48 4.42 -18.85
C VAL A 192 -8.36 5.43 -19.11
N SER A 193 -8.69 6.68 -19.45
CA SER A 193 -7.70 7.73 -19.69
C SER A 193 -6.93 8.12 -18.42
N ILE A 194 -7.60 8.09 -17.27
CA ILE A 194 -7.00 8.38 -15.97
C ILE A 194 -6.18 7.19 -15.48
N GLN A 195 -6.63 5.95 -15.76
CA GLN A 195 -5.86 4.74 -15.44
C GLN A 195 -4.45 4.80 -16.03
N ALA A 196 -4.33 5.12 -17.33
CA ALA A 196 -3.04 5.24 -17.99
C ALA A 196 -2.14 6.31 -17.34
N GLN A 197 -2.70 7.45 -16.95
CA GLN A 197 -1.96 8.50 -16.24
C GLN A 197 -1.44 8.06 -14.87
N ILE A 198 -2.23 7.29 -14.11
CA ILE A 198 -1.82 6.77 -12.80
C ILE A 198 -0.75 5.70 -12.96
N ILE A 199 -0.87 4.82 -13.96
CA ILE A 199 0.17 3.80 -14.23
C ILE A 199 1.50 4.47 -14.60
N ASN A 200 1.48 5.46 -15.51
CA ASN A 200 2.68 6.20 -15.90
C ASN A 200 3.30 6.90 -14.65
N LEU A 201 2.47 7.57 -13.84
CA LEU A 201 2.95 8.18 -12.60
C LEU A 201 3.65 7.17 -11.69
N LEU A 202 3.06 5.99 -11.48
CA LEU A 202 3.66 4.95 -10.63
C LEU A 202 4.98 4.42 -11.22
N GLN A 203 5.09 4.35 -12.55
CA GLN A 203 6.31 3.98 -13.24
C GLN A 203 7.39 5.05 -13.10
N ASP A 204 7.06 6.32 -13.32
CA ASP A 204 7.98 7.45 -13.12
C ASP A 204 8.51 7.48 -11.68
N LEU A 205 7.62 7.27 -10.69
CA LEU A 205 7.99 7.18 -9.28
C LEU A 205 8.88 5.97 -8.97
N GLN A 206 8.67 4.84 -9.65
CA GLN A 206 9.54 3.67 -9.53
C GLN A 206 10.96 3.98 -10.00
N ASP A 207 11.07 4.62 -11.16
CA ASP A 207 12.37 4.97 -11.77
C ASP A 207 13.11 6.04 -10.95
N GLU A 208 12.39 7.03 -10.41
CA GLU A 208 12.98 8.14 -9.66
C GLU A 208 13.39 7.73 -8.23
N PHE A 209 12.55 6.96 -7.53
CA PHE A 209 12.75 6.62 -6.11
C PHE A 209 13.19 5.17 -5.87
N GLY A 210 13.34 4.36 -6.92
CA GLY A 210 13.71 2.95 -6.79
C GLY A 210 12.66 2.11 -6.09
N LEU A 211 11.37 2.44 -6.27
CA LEU A 211 10.26 1.79 -5.59
C LEU A 211 10.06 0.35 -6.08
N THR A 212 9.61 -0.51 -5.19
CA THR A 212 9.22 -1.89 -5.47
C THR A 212 7.71 -2.02 -5.31
N TYR A 213 7.04 -2.62 -6.27
CA TYR A 213 5.58 -2.74 -6.25
C TYR A 213 5.09 -4.19 -6.21
N LEU A 214 3.96 -4.39 -5.51
CA LEU A 214 3.09 -5.55 -5.65
C LEU A 214 1.71 -5.04 -6.11
N PHE A 215 1.31 -5.40 -7.35
CA PHE A 215 0.02 -5.05 -7.95
C PHE A 215 -0.96 -6.19 -7.87
#